data_59f3557196e3ead108c7d8b458b4011c
#
_entry.id   59f3557196e3ead108c7d8b458b4011c
#
_cell.length_a   1.000
_cell.length_b   1.000
_cell.length_c   1.000
_cell.angle_alpha   90.00
_cell.angle_beta   90.00
_cell.angle_gamma   90.00
#
_symmetry.space_group_name_H-M   'P 1'
#
loop_
_entity.id
_entity.type
_entity.pdbx_description
1 polymer ?
#
loop_
_entity_poly.entity_id
_entity_poly.type
_entity_poly.pdbx_seq_one_letter_code
_entity_poly.pdbx_strand_id
1 'polypeptide(L)'
;MSEVDAMRVADHVRSLDGFELVEDMALPYNHMGATITDGVLQAGLRYETVVWPRVQHVMTIQEAATTSGFLAVLLARGGEEVVRWTHPDKLRRMVAVAELFASVGLETEAHLLAWLCDGPGSEAHAARLGAVHGIGPKTIDYFRILCGRQDTAAIDLHLTRFLEQAGVRVTSYEQAQAVVAGAAAELGVPAAQLDHSIWTYMSKAGKTW
;
A
#
# COMPACT_ATOMS: atom_id res chain seq x y z
N MET A 1 -19.47 -2.50 18.81
CA MET A 1 -18.59 -1.31 18.80
C MET A 1 -18.18 -0.97 17.37
N SER A 2 -17.71 -1.90 16.57
CA SER A 2 -17.27 -1.63 15.20
C SER A 2 -18.35 -1.17 14.20
N GLU A 3 -19.57 -1.68 14.29
CA GLU A 3 -20.67 -1.34 13.34
C GLU A 3 -21.13 0.11 13.48
N VAL A 4 -21.31 0.60 14.70
CA VAL A 4 -21.66 2.03 14.96
C VAL A 4 -20.54 2.95 14.49
N ASP A 5 -19.29 2.57 14.70
CA ASP A 5 -18.14 3.37 14.25
C ASP A 5 -18.02 3.36 12.72
N ALA A 6 -18.28 2.23 12.07
CA ALA A 6 -18.33 2.10 10.61
C ALA A 6 -19.42 3.00 10.00
N MET A 7 -20.63 2.99 10.57
CA MET A 7 -21.71 3.88 10.14
C MET A 7 -21.34 5.37 10.28
N ARG A 8 -20.70 5.77 11.40
CA ARG A 8 -20.23 7.15 11.59
C ARG A 8 -19.24 7.58 10.50
N VAL A 9 -18.31 6.70 10.13
CA VAL A 9 -17.36 6.98 9.06
C VAL A 9 -18.07 7.10 7.71
N ALA A 10 -19.00 6.19 7.41
CA ALA A 10 -19.79 6.26 6.17
C ALA A 10 -20.64 7.55 6.10
N ASP A 11 -21.26 7.95 7.20
CA ASP A 11 -22.05 9.20 7.28
C ASP A 11 -21.16 10.42 7.17
N HIS A 12 -19.96 10.38 7.78
CA HIS A 12 -18.96 11.44 7.60
C HIS A 12 -18.58 11.59 6.12
N VAL A 13 -18.26 10.49 5.42
CA VAL A 13 -17.99 10.51 3.97
C VAL A 13 -19.14 11.17 3.20
N ARG A 14 -20.40 10.76 3.47
CA ARG A 14 -21.59 11.34 2.80
C ARG A 14 -21.80 12.82 3.08
N SER A 15 -21.31 13.32 4.22
CA SER A 15 -21.46 14.71 4.64
C SER A 15 -20.41 15.67 4.11
N LEU A 16 -19.30 15.15 3.55
CA LEU A 16 -18.18 15.97 3.11
C LEU A 16 -18.37 16.52 1.70
N ASP A 17 -18.33 17.83 1.57
CA ASP A 17 -18.27 18.49 0.26
C ASP A 17 -16.94 18.18 -0.44
N GLY A 18 -17.01 17.75 -1.70
CA GLY A 18 -15.82 17.46 -2.51
C GLY A 18 -15.11 16.15 -2.17
N PHE A 19 -15.69 15.27 -1.36
CA PHE A 19 -15.22 13.90 -1.24
C PHE A 19 -15.68 13.09 -2.46
N GLU A 20 -14.74 12.52 -3.18
CA GLU A 20 -14.99 11.71 -4.37
C GLU A 20 -14.49 10.28 -4.14
N LEU A 21 -15.33 9.29 -4.44
CA LEU A 21 -14.91 7.90 -4.50
C LEU A 21 -14.10 7.67 -5.78
N VAL A 22 -12.82 7.34 -5.63
CA VAL A 22 -11.93 7.07 -6.76
C VAL A 22 -12.25 5.69 -7.33
N GLU A 23 -12.66 5.60 -8.59
CA GLU A 23 -13.13 4.34 -9.19
C GLU A 23 -12.01 3.45 -9.73
N ASP A 24 -10.89 4.04 -10.20
CA ASP A 24 -9.81 3.28 -10.83
C ASP A 24 -8.46 3.52 -10.13
N MET A 25 -7.89 2.44 -9.61
CA MET A 25 -6.55 2.43 -9.02
C MET A 25 -5.46 1.91 -9.96
N ALA A 26 -5.81 1.51 -11.20
CA ALA A 26 -4.89 0.95 -12.20
C ALA A 26 -3.93 -0.12 -11.62
N LEU A 27 -4.43 -0.98 -10.74
CA LEU A 27 -3.67 -2.04 -10.07
C LEU A 27 -4.20 -3.43 -10.47
N PRO A 28 -3.35 -4.46 -10.49
CA PRO A 28 -1.88 -4.45 -10.26
C PRO A 28 -1.10 -3.85 -11.44
N TYR A 29 0.14 -3.44 -11.18
CA TYR A 29 1.04 -2.89 -12.23
C TYR A 29 1.48 -3.94 -13.26
N ASN A 30 1.38 -5.22 -12.94
CA ASN A 30 1.99 -6.35 -13.69
C ASN A 30 3.50 -6.16 -13.85
N HIS A 31 4.15 -5.62 -12.81
CA HIS A 31 5.57 -5.28 -12.82
C HIS A 31 6.14 -5.24 -11.40
N MET A 32 6.76 -6.35 -10.95
CA MET A 32 7.22 -6.51 -9.57
C MET A 32 8.19 -5.44 -9.09
N GLY A 33 9.08 -4.96 -9.96
CA GLY A 33 9.98 -3.85 -9.61
C GLY A 33 9.21 -2.56 -9.29
N ALA A 34 8.12 -2.26 -9.99
CA ALA A 34 7.24 -1.13 -9.69
C ALA A 34 6.52 -1.34 -8.34
N THR A 35 5.96 -2.53 -8.15
CA THR A 35 5.25 -2.92 -6.91
C THR A 35 6.16 -2.85 -5.68
N ILE A 36 7.40 -3.36 -5.77
CA ILE A 36 8.38 -3.27 -4.67
C ILE A 36 8.81 -1.82 -4.44
N THR A 37 9.04 -1.06 -5.52
CA THR A 37 9.44 0.35 -5.42
C THR A 37 8.37 1.18 -4.73
N ASP A 38 7.11 1.02 -5.13
CA ASP A 38 5.98 1.73 -4.51
C ASP A 38 5.80 1.32 -3.06
N GLY A 39 5.66 0.02 -2.79
CA GLY A 39 5.47 -0.51 -1.43
C GLY A 39 6.51 -0.03 -0.43
N VAL A 40 7.76 0.16 -0.87
CA VAL A 40 8.84 0.64 -0.02
C VAL A 40 8.93 2.17 0.05
N LEU A 41 8.75 2.88 -1.07
CA LEU A 41 8.94 4.34 -1.10
C LEU A 41 7.78 5.10 -0.46
N GLN A 42 6.53 4.65 -0.61
CA GLN A 42 5.34 5.39 -0.22
C GLN A 42 5.34 5.84 1.25
N ALA A 43 6.01 5.13 2.15
CA ALA A 43 6.06 5.48 3.56
C ALA A 43 6.89 6.75 3.82
N GLY A 44 6.22 7.84 4.23
CA GLY A 44 6.83 9.10 4.64
C GLY A 44 7.34 9.98 3.50
N LEU A 45 6.94 9.72 2.25
CA LEU A 45 7.28 10.53 1.08
C LEU A 45 6.02 11.06 0.40
N ARG A 46 6.16 12.18 -0.33
CA ARG A 46 5.08 12.73 -1.16
C ARG A 46 4.86 11.81 -2.36
N TYR A 47 3.66 11.22 -2.44
CA TYR A 47 3.38 10.21 -3.46
C TYR A 47 3.51 10.78 -4.89
N GLU A 48 2.71 11.80 -5.23
CA GLU A 48 2.62 12.34 -6.58
C GLU A 48 3.94 12.89 -7.15
N THR A 49 4.74 13.52 -6.29
CA THR A 49 5.95 14.25 -6.74
C THR A 49 7.24 13.47 -6.50
N VAL A 50 7.22 12.48 -5.62
CA VAL A 50 8.43 11.72 -5.27
C VAL A 50 8.30 10.24 -5.60
N VAL A 51 7.23 9.57 -5.17
CA VAL A 51 7.07 8.11 -5.34
C VAL A 51 6.67 7.78 -6.77
N TRP A 52 5.56 8.31 -7.23
CA TRP A 52 4.96 7.96 -8.53
C TRP A 52 5.90 8.13 -9.73
N PRO A 53 6.67 9.24 -9.89
CA PRO A 53 7.63 9.35 -11.00
C PRO A 53 8.72 8.28 -10.99
N ARG A 54 9.04 7.70 -9.82
CA ARG A 54 10.02 6.61 -9.70
C ARG A 54 9.40 5.26 -10.05
N VAL A 55 8.18 5.02 -9.61
CA VAL A 55 7.40 3.84 -10.01
C VAL A 55 7.27 3.80 -11.53
N GLN A 56 6.84 4.92 -12.15
CA GLN A 56 6.74 5.04 -13.60
C GLN A 56 8.08 4.79 -14.31
N HIS A 57 9.18 5.31 -13.76
CA HIS A 57 10.51 5.05 -14.33
C HIS A 57 10.87 3.56 -14.26
N VAL A 58 10.66 2.90 -13.12
CA VAL A 58 10.95 1.46 -12.98
C VAL A 58 10.10 0.64 -13.96
N MET A 59 8.85 1.02 -14.21
CA MET A 59 7.98 0.35 -15.19
C MET A 59 8.53 0.40 -16.63
N THR A 60 9.43 1.32 -16.94
CA THR A 60 10.10 1.35 -18.27
C THR A 60 11.23 0.33 -18.40
N ILE A 61 11.66 -0.31 -17.32
CA ILE A 61 12.76 -1.27 -17.28
C ILE A 61 12.18 -2.68 -17.39
N GLN A 62 12.09 -3.22 -18.59
CA GLN A 62 11.45 -4.52 -18.86
C GLN A 62 12.09 -5.67 -18.06
N GLU A 63 13.39 -5.64 -17.85
CA GLU A 63 14.11 -6.63 -17.03
C GLU A 63 13.66 -6.64 -15.57
N ALA A 64 13.11 -5.52 -15.07
CA ALA A 64 12.60 -5.39 -13.71
C ALA A 64 11.13 -5.84 -13.54
N ALA A 65 10.51 -6.39 -14.59
CA ALA A 65 9.11 -6.81 -14.52
C ALA A 65 8.88 -8.00 -13.57
N THR A 66 9.90 -8.81 -13.32
CA THR A 66 9.88 -9.89 -12.31
C THR A 66 10.70 -9.52 -11.08
N THR A 67 10.47 -10.21 -9.96
CA THR A 67 11.26 -9.99 -8.73
C THR A 67 12.74 -10.27 -8.93
N SER A 68 13.08 -11.44 -9.51
CA SER A 68 14.48 -11.80 -9.77
C SER A 68 15.15 -10.83 -10.74
N GLY A 69 14.44 -10.41 -11.77
CA GLY A 69 14.91 -9.41 -12.72
C GLY A 69 15.14 -8.05 -12.06
N PHE A 70 14.19 -7.55 -11.26
CA PHE A 70 14.36 -6.30 -10.51
C PHE A 70 15.57 -6.34 -9.58
N LEU A 71 15.72 -7.43 -8.81
CA LEU A 71 16.87 -7.61 -7.92
C LEU A 71 18.20 -7.60 -8.71
N ALA A 72 18.25 -8.30 -9.84
CA ALA A 72 19.43 -8.36 -10.69
C ALA A 72 19.83 -6.98 -11.24
N VAL A 73 18.89 -6.22 -11.80
CA VAL A 73 19.21 -4.88 -12.32
C VAL A 73 19.54 -3.89 -11.21
N LEU A 74 18.89 -3.99 -10.04
CA LEU A 74 19.16 -3.13 -8.89
C LEU A 74 20.58 -3.35 -8.32
N LEU A 75 21.03 -4.60 -8.26
CA LEU A 75 22.39 -4.96 -7.83
C LEU A 75 23.45 -4.58 -8.87
N ALA A 76 23.14 -4.71 -10.17
CA ALA A 76 24.10 -4.44 -11.24
C ALA A 76 24.25 -2.95 -11.55
N ARG A 77 23.16 -2.18 -11.58
CA ARG A 77 23.13 -0.78 -12.01
C ARG A 77 23.04 0.22 -10.85
N GLY A 78 22.60 -0.25 -9.68
CA GLY A 78 22.40 0.58 -8.48
C GLY A 78 21.09 1.35 -8.44
N GLY A 79 20.76 1.84 -7.24
CA GLY A 79 19.47 2.47 -6.97
C GLY A 79 19.27 3.82 -7.65
N GLU A 80 20.36 4.56 -7.94
CA GLU A 80 20.28 5.85 -8.63
C GLU A 80 19.80 5.69 -10.07
N GLU A 81 20.30 4.70 -10.79
CA GLU A 81 19.88 4.42 -12.15
C GLU A 81 18.48 3.78 -12.20
N VAL A 82 18.26 2.73 -11.40
CA VAL A 82 17.05 1.89 -11.49
C VAL A 82 15.83 2.55 -10.85
N VAL A 83 16.00 3.20 -9.69
CA VAL A 83 14.88 3.77 -8.90
C VAL A 83 14.93 5.30 -8.85
N ARG A 84 15.99 5.92 -9.37
CA ARG A 84 16.28 7.36 -9.19
C ARG A 84 16.27 7.76 -7.71
N TRP A 85 16.89 6.92 -6.88
CA TRP A 85 16.94 7.08 -5.43
C TRP A 85 18.32 6.75 -4.89
N THR A 86 18.84 7.59 -4.01
CA THR A 86 20.21 7.46 -3.48
C THR A 86 20.26 7.16 -1.98
N HIS A 87 19.19 7.48 -1.23
CA HIS A 87 19.20 7.27 0.22
C HIS A 87 19.28 5.78 0.57
N PRO A 88 20.29 5.34 1.34
CA PRO A 88 20.62 3.92 1.48
C PRO A 88 19.55 3.10 2.20
N ASP A 89 18.80 3.67 3.15
CA ASP A 89 17.83 2.90 3.95
C ASP A 89 16.70 2.33 3.12
N LYS A 90 16.13 3.13 2.21
CA LYS A 90 15.07 2.66 1.31
C LYS A 90 15.61 1.66 0.29
N LEU A 91 16.83 1.87 -0.21
CA LEU A 91 17.46 0.93 -1.14
C LEU A 91 17.76 -0.42 -0.48
N ARG A 92 18.34 -0.43 0.72
CA ARG A 92 18.55 -1.67 1.48
C ARG A 92 17.23 -2.41 1.72
N ARG A 93 16.14 -1.69 2.01
CA ARG A 93 14.83 -2.29 2.21
C ARG A 93 14.27 -2.88 0.91
N MET A 94 14.43 -2.20 -0.23
CA MET A 94 14.02 -2.75 -1.53
C MET A 94 14.77 -4.03 -1.87
N VAL A 95 16.09 -4.04 -1.67
CA VAL A 95 16.90 -5.24 -1.87
C VAL A 95 16.43 -6.37 -0.95
N ALA A 96 16.26 -6.10 0.35
CA ALA A 96 15.84 -7.12 1.31
C ALA A 96 14.44 -7.69 1.00
N VAL A 97 13.50 -6.85 0.54
CA VAL A 97 12.16 -7.30 0.10
C VAL A 97 12.29 -8.15 -1.17
N ALA A 98 13.06 -7.71 -2.16
CA ALA A 98 13.27 -8.45 -3.40
C ALA A 98 13.99 -9.79 -3.16
N GLU A 99 15.00 -9.82 -2.30
CA GLU A 99 15.68 -11.06 -1.87
C GLU A 99 14.73 -12.02 -1.18
N LEU A 100 13.89 -11.52 -0.25
CA LEU A 100 12.88 -12.33 0.40
C LEU A 100 11.92 -12.95 -0.63
N PHE A 101 11.37 -12.13 -1.52
CA PHE A 101 10.42 -12.59 -2.53
C PHE A 101 11.05 -13.59 -3.50
N ALA A 102 12.25 -13.31 -4.01
CA ALA A 102 13.00 -14.22 -4.88
C ALA A 102 13.30 -15.56 -4.18
N SER A 103 13.68 -15.53 -2.88
CA SER A 103 14.00 -16.74 -2.10
C SER A 103 12.85 -17.73 -1.95
N VAL A 104 11.62 -17.27 -2.16
CA VAL A 104 10.39 -18.08 -2.07
C VAL A 104 9.63 -18.16 -3.42
N GLY A 105 10.27 -17.73 -4.51
CA GLY A 105 9.75 -17.88 -5.87
C GLY A 105 8.61 -16.92 -6.24
N LEU A 106 8.48 -15.77 -5.58
CA LEU A 106 7.44 -14.79 -5.87
C LEU A 106 7.89 -13.85 -7.00
N GLU A 107 7.64 -14.22 -8.24
CA GLU A 107 8.09 -13.49 -9.42
C GLU A 107 7.07 -12.47 -9.96
N THR A 108 5.80 -12.57 -9.54
CA THR A 108 4.68 -11.73 -10.02
C THR A 108 3.78 -11.30 -8.87
N GLU A 109 2.97 -10.27 -9.09
CA GLU A 109 1.97 -9.81 -8.13
C GLU A 109 0.95 -10.92 -7.79
N ALA A 110 0.60 -11.76 -8.75
CA ALA A 110 -0.29 -12.89 -8.51
C ALA A 110 0.33 -13.89 -7.52
N HIS A 111 1.63 -14.19 -7.64
CA HIS A 111 2.35 -15.02 -6.67
C HIS A 111 2.39 -14.35 -5.29
N LEU A 112 2.65 -13.04 -5.23
CA LEU A 112 2.72 -12.30 -3.98
C LEU A 112 1.34 -12.22 -3.30
N LEU A 113 0.27 -12.01 -4.07
CA LEU A 113 -1.10 -11.99 -3.56
C LEU A 113 -1.48 -13.34 -2.95
N ALA A 114 -1.25 -14.43 -3.69
CA ALA A 114 -1.49 -15.78 -3.20
C ALA A 114 -0.70 -16.08 -1.91
N TRP A 115 0.58 -15.68 -1.87
CA TRP A 115 1.44 -15.87 -0.71
C TRP A 115 0.97 -15.08 0.53
N LEU A 116 0.50 -13.85 0.37
CA LEU A 116 0.04 -12.99 1.47
C LEU A 116 -1.40 -13.24 1.90
N CYS A 117 -2.24 -13.86 1.05
CA CYS A 117 -3.68 -13.89 1.26
C CYS A 117 -4.27 -15.30 1.27
N ASP A 118 -3.66 -16.25 0.54
CA ASP A 118 -4.26 -17.54 0.33
C ASP A 118 -3.62 -18.62 1.22
N GLY A 119 -4.50 -19.40 1.88
CA GLY A 119 -4.12 -20.57 2.62
C GLY A 119 -3.64 -20.34 4.06
N PRO A 120 -3.37 -21.44 4.78
CA PRO A 120 -3.12 -21.43 6.23
C PRO A 120 -1.76 -20.81 6.63
N GLY A 121 -0.91 -20.46 5.67
CA GLY A 121 0.41 -19.86 5.91
C GLY A 121 0.45 -18.33 5.81
N SER A 122 -0.63 -17.67 5.38
CA SER A 122 -0.63 -16.23 5.06
C SER A 122 -0.19 -15.33 6.23
N GLU A 123 -0.57 -15.66 7.48
CA GLU A 123 -0.13 -14.92 8.66
C GLU A 123 1.39 -15.06 8.91
N ALA A 124 1.91 -16.28 8.78
CA ALA A 124 3.35 -16.53 8.90
C ALA A 124 4.14 -15.85 7.77
N HIS A 125 3.59 -15.81 6.57
CA HIS A 125 4.16 -15.09 5.44
C HIS A 125 4.17 -13.56 5.66
N ALA A 126 3.06 -13.00 6.15
CA ALA A 126 2.99 -11.60 6.54
C ALA A 126 4.01 -11.27 7.65
N ALA A 127 4.13 -12.13 8.67
CA ALA A 127 5.12 -11.98 9.72
C ALA A 127 6.56 -12.03 9.16
N ARG A 128 6.84 -12.91 8.20
CA ARG A 128 8.14 -13.01 7.52
C ARG A 128 8.47 -11.74 6.73
N LEU A 129 7.50 -11.16 6.03
CA LEU A 129 7.68 -9.86 5.36
C LEU A 129 7.87 -8.74 6.38
N GLY A 130 7.12 -8.74 7.48
CA GLY A 130 7.25 -7.79 8.59
C GLY A 130 8.58 -7.86 9.36
N ALA A 131 9.34 -8.95 9.22
CA ALA A 131 10.69 -9.07 9.76
C ALA A 131 11.73 -8.24 8.98
N VAL A 132 11.42 -7.82 7.75
CA VAL A 132 12.26 -6.89 6.99
C VAL A 132 12.19 -5.51 7.67
N HIS A 133 13.37 -4.97 8.02
CA HIS A 133 13.46 -3.69 8.73
C HIS A 133 12.69 -2.57 8.04
N GLY A 134 11.73 -1.98 8.76
CA GLY A 134 10.89 -0.88 8.29
C GLY A 134 9.68 -1.29 7.44
N ILE A 135 9.36 -2.58 7.40
CA ILE A 135 8.09 -3.09 6.90
C ILE A 135 7.18 -3.35 8.10
N GLY A 136 6.11 -2.60 8.21
CA GLY A 136 5.08 -2.75 9.25
C GLY A 136 3.74 -3.23 8.67
N PRO A 137 2.71 -3.40 9.53
CA PRO A 137 1.38 -3.85 9.11
C PRO A 137 0.82 -3.05 7.92
N LYS A 138 0.91 -1.72 7.97
CA LYS A 138 0.49 -0.83 6.87
C LYS A 138 1.13 -1.17 5.54
N THR A 139 2.44 -1.43 5.53
CA THR A 139 3.16 -1.73 4.29
C THR A 139 2.79 -3.11 3.76
N ILE A 140 2.52 -4.08 4.64
CA ILE A 140 2.06 -5.42 4.25
C ILE A 140 0.70 -5.33 3.58
N ASP A 141 -0.25 -4.59 4.16
CA ASP A 141 -1.58 -4.40 3.56
C ASP A 141 -1.51 -3.59 2.26
N TYR A 142 -0.60 -2.62 2.20
CA TYR A 142 -0.37 -1.89 0.96
C TYR A 142 0.16 -2.80 -0.16
N PHE A 143 1.06 -3.74 0.13
CA PHE A 143 1.45 -4.77 -0.85
C PHE A 143 0.26 -5.63 -1.30
N ARG A 144 -0.66 -5.97 -0.40
CA ARG A 144 -1.90 -6.68 -0.77
C ARG A 144 -2.74 -5.87 -1.76
N ILE A 145 -2.92 -4.57 -1.49
CA ILE A 145 -3.64 -3.63 -2.37
C ILE A 145 -2.94 -3.50 -3.72
N LEU A 146 -1.62 -3.29 -3.74
CA LEU A 146 -0.82 -3.21 -4.98
C LEU A 146 -0.94 -4.47 -5.85
N CYS A 147 -1.16 -5.64 -5.22
CA CYS A 147 -1.41 -6.90 -5.92
C CYS A 147 -2.88 -7.13 -6.30
N GLY A 148 -3.77 -6.15 -6.08
CA GLY A 148 -5.17 -6.21 -6.49
C GLY A 148 -6.15 -6.66 -5.42
N ARG A 149 -5.74 -6.82 -4.13
CA ARG A 149 -6.68 -7.12 -3.06
C ARG A 149 -7.60 -5.93 -2.76
N GLN A 150 -8.91 -6.19 -2.74
CA GLN A 150 -9.91 -5.14 -2.63
C GLN A 150 -10.54 -5.01 -1.22
N ASP A 151 -10.47 -6.06 -0.40
CA ASP A 151 -11.15 -6.14 0.90
C ASP A 151 -10.28 -5.71 2.10
N THR A 152 -9.16 -5.05 1.84
CA THR A 152 -8.23 -4.55 2.88
C THR A 152 -7.97 -3.06 2.73
N ALA A 153 -7.53 -2.41 3.82
CA ALA A 153 -7.10 -1.02 3.86
C ALA A 153 -5.72 -0.92 4.53
N ALA A 154 -4.86 -0.08 4.00
CA ALA A 154 -3.51 0.15 4.51
C ALA A 154 -3.48 1.36 5.44
N ILE A 155 -3.87 1.17 6.70
CA ILE A 155 -4.10 2.24 7.66
C ILE A 155 -2.82 3.07 7.90
N ASP A 156 -2.88 4.32 7.51
CA ASP A 156 -1.82 5.31 7.70
C ASP A 156 -2.30 6.50 8.56
N LEU A 157 -1.46 7.53 8.64
CA LEU A 157 -1.79 8.73 9.39
C LEU A 157 -2.99 9.51 8.80
N HIS A 158 -3.18 9.48 7.47
CA HIS A 158 -4.32 10.14 6.83
C HIS A 158 -5.63 9.44 7.20
N LEU A 159 -5.63 8.11 7.11
CA LEU A 159 -6.80 7.32 7.51
C LEU A 159 -7.08 7.48 9.00
N THR A 160 -6.08 7.42 9.87
CA THR A 160 -6.26 7.61 11.32
C THR A 160 -6.88 8.98 11.63
N ARG A 161 -6.37 10.05 11.02
CA ARG A 161 -6.93 11.40 11.19
C ARG A 161 -8.34 11.54 10.64
N PHE A 162 -8.63 10.87 9.53
CA PHE A 162 -9.98 10.87 8.97
C PHE A 162 -10.99 10.19 9.91
N LEU A 163 -10.60 9.05 10.51
CA LEU A 163 -11.41 8.38 11.53
C LEU A 163 -11.67 9.31 12.74
N GLU A 164 -10.65 10.02 13.20
CA GLU A 164 -10.78 11.01 14.28
C GLU A 164 -11.76 12.15 13.92
N GLN A 165 -11.71 12.64 12.67
CA GLN A 165 -12.65 13.68 12.17
C GLN A 165 -14.09 13.15 12.13
N ALA A 166 -14.29 11.86 11.83
CA ALA A 166 -15.59 11.20 11.93
C ALA A 166 -16.05 10.93 13.37
N GLY A 167 -15.28 11.35 14.39
CA GLY A 167 -15.58 11.12 15.80
C GLY A 167 -15.30 9.69 16.25
N VAL A 168 -14.49 8.94 15.51
CA VAL A 168 -14.13 7.56 15.80
C VAL A 168 -12.69 7.49 16.34
N ARG A 169 -12.53 6.95 17.56
CA ARG A 169 -11.21 6.70 18.15
C ARG A 169 -10.88 5.23 18.06
N VAL A 170 -9.77 4.92 17.45
CA VAL A 170 -9.22 3.56 17.34
C VAL A 170 -7.99 3.41 18.21
N THR A 171 -7.81 2.23 18.79
CA THR A 171 -6.70 1.92 19.71
C THR A 171 -5.72 0.91 19.15
N SER A 172 -6.07 0.26 18.04
CA SER A 172 -5.17 -0.66 17.33
C SER A 172 -5.34 -0.54 15.83
N TYR A 173 -4.34 -1.06 15.10
CA TYR A 173 -4.34 -1.13 13.64
C TYR A 173 -5.52 -1.98 13.13
N GLU A 174 -5.76 -3.13 13.74
CA GLU A 174 -6.82 -4.07 13.37
C GLU A 174 -8.21 -3.45 13.60
N GLN A 175 -8.37 -2.68 14.68
CA GLN A 175 -9.62 -1.94 14.91
C GLN A 175 -9.85 -0.89 13.81
N ALA A 176 -8.83 -0.15 13.42
CA ALA A 176 -8.93 0.83 12.34
C ALA A 176 -9.30 0.15 11.00
N GLN A 177 -8.66 -0.96 10.68
CA GLN A 177 -9.00 -1.77 9.50
C GLN A 177 -10.46 -2.23 9.50
N ALA A 178 -10.92 -2.80 10.62
CA ALA A 178 -12.30 -3.28 10.73
C ALA A 178 -13.33 -2.14 10.57
N VAL A 179 -13.04 -0.95 11.09
CA VAL A 179 -13.89 0.23 10.93
C VAL A 179 -13.93 0.69 9.47
N VAL A 180 -12.77 0.80 8.80
CA VAL A 180 -12.70 1.21 7.38
C VAL A 180 -13.39 0.18 6.50
N ALA A 181 -13.17 -1.12 6.72
CA ALA A 181 -13.84 -2.19 5.97
C ALA A 181 -15.37 -2.16 6.17
N GLY A 182 -15.84 -1.95 7.40
CA GLY A 182 -17.26 -1.80 7.70
C GLY A 182 -17.86 -0.56 7.02
N ALA A 183 -17.17 0.58 7.05
CA ALA A 183 -17.63 1.80 6.38
C ALA A 183 -17.67 1.64 4.85
N ALA A 184 -16.72 0.93 4.27
CA ALA A 184 -16.72 0.60 2.85
C ALA A 184 -17.94 -0.26 2.46
N ALA A 185 -18.27 -1.26 3.28
CA ALA A 185 -19.48 -2.07 3.10
C ALA A 185 -20.77 -1.24 3.17
N GLU A 186 -20.88 -0.29 4.12
CA GLU A 186 -21.99 0.65 4.26
C GLU A 186 -22.13 1.61 3.05
N LEU A 187 -21.00 1.92 2.40
CA LEU A 187 -20.96 2.75 1.20
C LEU A 187 -21.12 1.96 -0.10
N GLY A 188 -21.09 0.61 -0.03
CA GLY A 188 -21.19 -0.28 -1.18
C GLY A 188 -19.96 -0.28 -2.07
N VAL A 189 -18.78 -0.02 -1.52
CA VAL A 189 -17.49 0.03 -2.24
C VAL A 189 -16.45 -0.90 -1.62
N PRO A 190 -15.41 -1.30 -2.36
CA PRO A 190 -14.26 -2.02 -1.80
C PRO A 190 -13.52 -1.22 -0.72
N ALA A 191 -12.95 -1.90 0.28
CA ALA A 191 -12.17 -1.26 1.33
C ALA A 191 -10.93 -0.53 0.79
N ALA A 192 -10.24 -1.12 -0.19
CA ALA A 192 -9.10 -0.51 -0.86
C ALA A 192 -9.48 0.78 -1.62
N GLN A 193 -10.68 0.82 -2.23
CA GLN A 193 -11.21 2.01 -2.89
C GLN A 193 -11.49 3.12 -1.87
N LEU A 194 -12.12 2.80 -0.74
CA LEU A 194 -12.36 3.78 0.32
C LEU A 194 -11.06 4.31 0.92
N ASP A 195 -10.08 3.43 1.18
CA ASP A 195 -8.71 3.80 1.62
C ASP A 195 -8.11 4.84 0.67
N HIS A 196 -8.03 4.53 -0.62
CA HIS A 196 -7.45 5.44 -1.62
C HIS A 196 -8.22 6.76 -1.74
N SER A 197 -9.55 6.72 -1.64
CA SER A 197 -10.40 7.93 -1.68
C SER A 197 -10.16 8.83 -0.47
N ILE A 198 -10.09 8.26 0.74
CA ILE A 198 -9.76 8.98 1.98
C ILE A 198 -8.36 9.59 1.87
N TRP A 199 -7.38 8.80 1.43
CA TRP A 199 -6.01 9.27 1.26
C TRP A 199 -5.93 10.44 0.27
N THR A 200 -6.63 10.34 -0.86
CA THR A 200 -6.70 11.40 -1.89
C THR A 200 -7.31 12.69 -1.32
N TYR A 201 -8.43 12.57 -0.62
CA TYR A 201 -9.10 13.71 0.03
C TYR A 201 -8.19 14.38 1.07
N MET A 202 -7.63 13.61 1.99
CA MET A 202 -6.77 14.11 3.07
C MET A 202 -5.45 14.71 2.57
N SER A 203 -4.89 14.17 1.49
CA SER A 203 -3.67 14.69 0.86
C SER A 203 -3.89 16.05 0.19
N LYS A 204 -5.07 16.30 -0.38
CA LYS A 204 -5.47 17.60 -0.92
C LYS A 204 -5.72 18.61 0.22
N ALA A 205 -6.42 18.20 1.26
CA ALA A 205 -6.71 19.05 2.42
C ALA A 205 -5.43 19.48 3.16
N GLY A 206 -4.42 18.64 3.25
CA GLY A 206 -3.12 18.97 3.86
C GLY A 206 -2.27 19.99 3.08
N LYS A 207 -2.66 20.38 1.87
CA LYS A 207 -2.00 21.46 1.09
C LYS A 207 -2.50 22.86 1.44
N THR A 208 -3.49 22.96 2.31
CA THR A 208 -4.12 24.25 2.72
C THR A 208 -3.64 24.79 4.07
N TRP A 209 -2.53 24.25 4.63
CA TRP A 209 -1.90 24.74 5.87
C TRP A 209 -0.47 25.21 5.66
#